data_da621fc8f1f63f174853d21248803318
#
_entry.id   da621fc8f1f63f174853d21248803318
#
_cell.length_a   1.000
_cell.length_b   1.000
_cell.length_c   1.000
_cell.angle_alpha   90.00
_cell.angle_beta   90.00
_cell.angle_gamma   90.00
#
_symmetry.space_group_name_H-M   'P 1'
#
loop_
_entity.id
_entity.type
_entity.pdbx_description
1 polymer ?
#
loop_
_entity_poly.entity_id
_entity_poly.type
_entity_poly.pdbx_seq_one_letter_code
_entity_poly.pdbx_strand_id
1 'polypeptide(L)'
;MSVLYKNFTQCLIKNNASIKDAMKKMNDIGKGDKIIKNYQFLLLVDKTNKLIGTITDGDIRRSILRGESLNSSVIKATNMNPIYGLEKEYENNNALLNSILHETFFLPILNKNMQVIDALVSDSSYLNKNISVLLMAGGFGKRLGNLTKNTPKPLIKKNGKAIIDNVLDIINKCNLVTKLYISTHYLSSLLKEHVNSRIFKFPIKYLYEDTPLGTAGSLSLLDNKLKENNILVINADLITNIDLNNLIDYHNISKNDATIAVAEYTYKIPYGVIEYSSSGSFLELIEKPDINKFVAAGIYVLSPKFKSLLSLEEVIDMPDLINRGRKNNLAIGVFPIYEEWSDIGSPEDL
;
A
#
# COMPACT_ATOMS: atom_id res chain seq x y z
N MET A 1 -8.00 6.03 -23.40
CA MET A 1 -9.29 6.61 -23.86
C MET A 1 -10.11 6.95 -22.64
N SER A 2 -10.64 8.17 -22.51
CA SER A 2 -11.50 8.55 -21.38
C SER A 2 -12.95 8.12 -21.68
N VAL A 3 -13.64 7.65 -20.65
CA VAL A 3 -15.00 7.12 -20.73
C VAL A 3 -15.87 7.79 -19.66
N LEU A 4 -17.10 8.18 -20.01
CA LEU A 4 -18.09 8.64 -19.04
C LEU A 4 -18.46 7.49 -18.10
N TYR A 5 -18.44 7.77 -16.81
CA TYR A 5 -18.75 6.78 -15.80
C TYR A 5 -20.24 6.75 -15.49
N LYS A 6 -20.98 5.85 -16.14
CA LYS A 6 -22.43 5.73 -16.05
C LYS A 6 -23.01 5.59 -14.63
N ASN A 7 -22.20 5.11 -13.68
CA ASN A 7 -22.63 4.88 -12.29
C ASN A 7 -22.03 5.88 -11.30
N PHE A 8 -21.67 7.09 -11.73
CA PHE A 8 -21.02 8.11 -10.89
C PHE A 8 -21.77 8.41 -9.59
N THR A 9 -23.10 8.22 -9.55
CA THR A 9 -23.92 8.41 -8.35
C THR A 9 -23.49 7.53 -7.18
N GLN A 10 -22.89 6.39 -7.45
CA GLN A 10 -22.29 5.52 -6.43
C GLN A 10 -21.06 6.18 -5.78
N CYS A 11 -20.38 7.09 -6.48
CA CYS A 11 -19.23 7.82 -5.97
C CYS A 11 -19.60 9.05 -5.13
N LEU A 12 -20.87 9.45 -5.06
CA LEU A 12 -21.27 10.62 -4.28
C LEU A 12 -21.26 10.30 -2.78
N ILE A 13 -20.62 11.15 -1.98
CA ILE A 13 -20.65 11.08 -0.51
C ILE A 13 -21.07 12.44 0.08
N LYS A 14 -21.83 12.42 1.17
CA LYS A 14 -22.31 13.63 1.84
C LYS A 14 -21.30 14.13 2.86
N ASN A 15 -21.30 15.44 3.11
CA ASN A 15 -20.35 16.13 3.99
C ASN A 15 -20.50 15.81 5.49
N ASN A 16 -21.56 15.12 5.88
CA ASN A 16 -21.74 14.62 7.26
C ASN A 16 -21.19 13.21 7.50
N ALA A 17 -20.57 12.58 6.49
CA ALA A 17 -19.95 11.28 6.61
C ALA A 17 -18.62 11.33 7.37
N SER A 18 -18.17 10.19 7.89
CA SER A 18 -16.83 9.99 8.46
C SER A 18 -15.83 9.48 7.41
N ILE A 19 -14.54 9.52 7.73
CA ILE A 19 -13.49 8.88 6.93
C ILE A 19 -13.77 7.38 6.79
N LYS A 20 -14.25 6.72 7.86
CA LYS A 20 -14.66 5.30 7.84
C LYS A 20 -15.77 5.03 6.83
N ASP A 21 -16.76 5.91 6.73
CA ASP A 21 -17.85 5.77 5.76
C ASP A 21 -17.33 5.92 4.32
N ALA A 22 -16.39 6.84 4.10
CA ALA A 22 -15.74 7.02 2.80
C ALA A 22 -14.98 5.76 2.37
N MET A 23 -14.18 5.18 3.27
CA MET A 23 -13.44 3.93 3.01
C MET A 23 -14.38 2.76 2.69
N LYS A 24 -15.43 2.58 3.52
CA LYS A 24 -16.42 1.53 3.28
C LYS A 24 -17.05 1.69 1.89
N LYS A 25 -17.45 2.91 1.56
CA LYS A 25 -18.05 3.22 0.25
C LYS A 25 -17.10 2.96 -0.91
N MET A 26 -15.83 3.33 -0.81
CA MET A 26 -14.81 3.02 -1.83
C MET A 26 -14.67 1.51 -2.03
N ASN A 27 -14.59 0.74 -0.94
CA ASN A 27 -14.50 -0.72 -1.00
C ASN A 27 -15.73 -1.37 -1.65
N ASP A 28 -16.93 -0.84 -1.40
CA ASP A 28 -18.18 -1.37 -1.98
C ASP A 28 -18.27 -1.07 -3.48
N ILE A 29 -17.86 0.10 -3.93
CA ILE A 29 -17.75 0.46 -5.35
C ILE A 29 -16.79 -0.50 -6.07
N GLY A 30 -15.64 -0.80 -5.48
CA GLY A 30 -14.63 -1.70 -6.06
C GLY A 30 -15.10 -3.14 -6.27
N LYS A 31 -16.18 -3.58 -5.60
CA LYS A 31 -16.74 -4.93 -5.73
C LYS A 31 -17.73 -5.09 -6.90
N GLY A 32 -18.36 -4.00 -7.34
CA GLY A 32 -19.52 -4.05 -8.25
C GLY A 32 -19.24 -3.78 -9.72
N ASP A 33 -18.16 -3.10 -10.07
CA ASP A 33 -17.92 -2.64 -11.45
C ASP A 33 -16.48 -2.96 -11.91
N LYS A 34 -16.37 -3.65 -13.07
CA LYS A 34 -15.07 -4.05 -13.64
C LYS A 34 -14.21 -2.84 -14.09
N ILE A 35 -14.83 -1.72 -14.44
CA ILE A 35 -14.14 -0.50 -14.90
C ILE A 35 -13.56 0.25 -13.70
N ILE A 36 -14.26 0.28 -12.57
CA ILE A 36 -13.86 1.01 -11.34
C ILE A 36 -13.09 0.16 -10.34
N LYS A 37 -13.02 -1.13 -10.53
CA LYS A 37 -12.25 -2.00 -9.64
C LYS A 37 -10.80 -1.51 -9.39
N ASN A 38 -10.31 -0.65 -10.26
CA ASN A 38 -8.98 -0.03 -10.19
C ASN A 38 -9.00 1.46 -9.81
N TYR A 39 -10.20 2.07 -9.55
CA TYR A 39 -10.32 3.51 -9.33
C TYR A 39 -11.20 3.82 -8.14
N GLN A 40 -10.58 4.00 -7.00
CA GLN A 40 -11.29 4.33 -5.77
C GLN A 40 -11.26 5.85 -5.56
N PHE A 41 -12.34 6.52 -5.95
CA PHE A 41 -12.55 7.94 -5.68
C PHE A 41 -13.98 8.21 -5.22
N LEU A 42 -14.17 9.28 -4.48
CA LEU A 42 -15.48 9.80 -4.09
C LEU A 42 -15.58 11.28 -4.42
N LEU A 43 -16.80 11.72 -4.68
CA LEU A 43 -17.17 13.10 -4.92
C LEU A 43 -17.94 13.59 -3.71
N LEU A 44 -17.33 14.45 -2.91
CA LEU A 44 -17.96 15.06 -1.75
C LEU A 44 -18.94 16.12 -2.21
N VAL A 45 -20.22 15.98 -1.81
CA VAL A 45 -21.28 16.89 -2.24
C VAL A 45 -22.10 17.38 -1.05
N ASP A 46 -22.72 18.56 -1.21
CA ASP A 46 -23.69 19.12 -0.27
C ASP A 46 -25.08 18.44 -0.41
N LYS A 47 -26.08 18.94 0.31
CA LYS A 47 -27.46 18.44 0.27
C LYS A 47 -28.10 18.61 -1.11
N THR A 48 -27.64 19.56 -1.92
CA THR A 48 -28.14 19.86 -3.26
C THR A 48 -27.35 19.21 -4.38
N ASN A 49 -26.41 18.31 -4.06
CA ASN A 49 -25.44 17.67 -4.95
C ASN A 49 -24.42 18.63 -5.59
N LYS A 50 -24.18 19.81 -5.04
CA LYS A 50 -23.06 20.65 -5.45
C LYS A 50 -21.75 20.04 -5.01
N LEU A 51 -20.75 20.07 -5.88
CA LEU A 51 -19.41 19.56 -5.56
C LEU A 51 -18.76 20.44 -4.48
N ILE A 52 -18.31 19.80 -3.41
CA ILE A 52 -17.51 20.41 -2.34
C ILE A 52 -16.04 20.07 -2.55
N GLY A 53 -15.75 18.83 -2.96
CA GLY A 53 -14.39 18.36 -3.15
C GLY A 53 -14.34 16.92 -3.65
N THR A 54 -13.12 16.39 -3.77
CA THR A 54 -12.87 15.01 -4.17
C THR A 54 -12.05 14.28 -3.13
N ILE A 55 -12.18 12.96 -3.09
CA ILE A 55 -11.49 12.10 -2.12
C ILE A 55 -10.97 10.88 -2.87
N THR A 56 -9.69 10.61 -2.73
CA THR A 56 -9.04 9.37 -3.19
C THR A 56 -8.57 8.54 -1.99
N ASP A 57 -8.21 7.27 -2.22
CA ASP A 57 -7.55 6.44 -1.20
C ASP A 57 -6.28 7.14 -0.66
N GLY A 58 -5.50 7.75 -1.53
CA GLY A 58 -4.32 8.53 -1.14
C GLY A 58 -4.64 9.73 -0.23
N ASP A 59 -5.78 10.41 -0.42
CA ASP A 59 -6.19 11.53 0.44
C ASP A 59 -6.54 11.04 1.84
N ILE A 60 -7.24 9.91 1.94
CA ILE A 60 -7.56 9.27 3.22
C ILE A 60 -6.26 8.88 3.94
N ARG A 61 -5.32 8.23 3.28
CA ARG A 61 -4.06 7.82 3.89
C ARG A 61 -3.24 9.01 4.36
N ARG A 62 -3.17 10.08 3.58
CA ARG A 62 -2.52 11.33 4.01
C ARG A 62 -3.20 11.97 5.22
N SER A 63 -4.53 11.88 5.34
CA SER A 63 -5.24 12.41 6.52
C SER A 63 -4.91 11.60 7.79
N ILE A 64 -4.81 10.28 7.69
CA ILE A 64 -4.39 9.39 8.79
C ILE A 64 -2.96 9.73 9.25
N LEU A 65 -2.04 9.95 8.32
CA LEU A 65 -0.67 10.38 8.65
C LEU A 65 -0.60 11.73 9.36
N ARG A 66 -1.60 12.61 9.15
CA ARG A 66 -1.75 13.86 9.91
C ARG A 66 -2.39 13.70 11.29
N GLY A 67 -2.69 12.46 11.70
CA GLY A 67 -3.26 12.13 13.00
C GLY A 67 -4.81 12.12 13.03
N GLU A 68 -5.47 12.14 11.87
CA GLU A 68 -6.93 12.02 11.83
C GLU A 68 -7.36 10.57 12.10
N SER A 69 -8.41 10.39 12.90
CA SER A 69 -8.99 9.07 13.15
C SER A 69 -10.00 8.69 12.07
N LEU A 70 -10.32 7.41 11.97
CA LEU A 70 -11.37 6.92 11.07
C LEU A 70 -12.75 7.52 11.35
N ASN A 71 -13.00 7.95 12.58
CA ASN A 71 -14.25 8.60 12.99
C ASN A 71 -14.26 10.11 12.73
N SER A 72 -13.13 10.69 12.30
CA SER A 72 -13.06 12.11 11.91
C SER A 72 -13.97 12.39 10.71
N SER A 73 -14.42 13.65 10.58
CA SER A 73 -15.20 14.09 9.42
C SER A 73 -14.45 13.83 8.12
N VAL A 74 -15.14 13.34 7.11
CA VAL A 74 -14.64 13.11 5.76
C VAL A 74 -14.02 14.35 5.12
N ILE A 75 -14.48 15.55 5.52
CA ILE A 75 -13.94 16.84 5.05
C ILE A 75 -12.43 16.95 5.29
N LYS A 76 -11.92 16.37 6.38
CA LYS A 76 -10.50 16.39 6.73
C LYS A 76 -9.61 15.56 5.79
N ALA A 77 -10.21 14.63 5.06
CA ALA A 77 -9.57 13.83 4.03
C ALA A 77 -9.92 14.30 2.60
N THR A 78 -10.56 15.47 2.45
CA THR A 78 -11.07 15.95 1.16
C THR A 78 -10.10 16.94 0.51
N ASN A 79 -9.83 16.75 -0.79
CA ASN A 79 -9.27 17.81 -1.62
C ASN A 79 -10.36 18.85 -1.91
N MET A 80 -10.27 20.02 -1.27
CA MET A 80 -11.26 21.07 -1.35
C MET A 80 -11.14 21.94 -2.62
N ASN A 81 -10.08 21.77 -3.40
CA ASN A 81 -9.83 22.45 -4.67
C ASN A 81 -9.76 21.47 -5.84
N PRO A 82 -10.82 20.70 -6.12
CA PRO A 82 -10.80 19.70 -7.18
C PRO A 82 -10.80 20.37 -8.55
N ILE A 83 -10.10 19.75 -9.50
CA ILE A 83 -10.25 20.08 -10.92
C ILE A 83 -11.54 19.43 -11.40
N TYR A 84 -12.33 20.14 -12.20
CA TYR A 84 -13.62 19.66 -12.73
C TYR A 84 -13.82 20.10 -14.18
N GLY A 85 -14.65 19.39 -14.90
CA GLY A 85 -15.13 19.75 -16.23
C GLY A 85 -16.56 20.29 -16.19
N LEU A 86 -16.98 20.91 -17.31
CA LEU A 86 -18.31 21.49 -17.46
C LEU A 86 -19.17 20.65 -18.42
N GLU A 87 -20.48 20.65 -18.14
CA GLU A 87 -21.50 20.05 -19.02
C GLU A 87 -21.38 20.59 -20.44
N LYS A 88 -21.53 19.69 -21.44
CA LYS A 88 -21.46 20.02 -22.88
C LYS A 88 -20.07 20.39 -23.44
N GLU A 89 -19.03 20.38 -22.61
CA GLU A 89 -17.66 20.68 -23.04
C GLU A 89 -16.82 19.40 -23.19
N TYR A 90 -17.35 18.39 -23.89
CA TYR A 90 -16.79 17.04 -23.91
C TYR A 90 -15.34 16.99 -24.41
N GLU A 91 -15.00 17.69 -25.48
CA GLU A 91 -13.63 17.74 -26.02
C GLU A 91 -12.66 18.43 -25.06
N ASN A 92 -13.07 19.57 -24.50
CA ASN A 92 -12.29 20.31 -23.50
C ASN A 92 -12.08 19.47 -22.24
N ASN A 93 -13.10 18.78 -21.75
CA ASN A 93 -13.03 17.91 -20.58
C ASN A 93 -12.07 16.74 -20.81
N ASN A 94 -12.07 16.12 -22.00
CA ASN A 94 -11.12 15.07 -22.36
C ASN A 94 -9.68 15.59 -22.43
N ALA A 95 -9.47 16.76 -23.04
CA ALA A 95 -8.16 17.39 -23.11
C ALA A 95 -7.65 17.75 -21.71
N LEU A 96 -8.53 18.30 -20.85
CA LEU A 96 -8.23 18.63 -19.47
C LEU A 96 -7.83 17.37 -18.67
N LEU A 97 -8.66 16.29 -18.69
CA LEU A 97 -8.34 15.05 -18.00
C LEU A 97 -6.98 14.49 -18.46
N ASN A 98 -6.71 14.49 -19.79
CA ASN A 98 -5.43 14.01 -20.31
C ASN A 98 -4.24 14.84 -19.82
N SER A 99 -4.40 16.14 -19.64
CA SER A 99 -3.32 17.02 -19.13
C SER A 99 -3.00 16.81 -17.65
N ILE A 100 -3.97 16.31 -16.86
CA ILE A 100 -3.85 16.10 -15.41
C ILE A 100 -3.72 14.63 -15.01
N LEU A 101 -3.52 13.71 -15.95
CA LEU A 101 -3.40 12.26 -15.66
C LEU A 101 -2.27 11.90 -14.69
N HIS A 102 -1.29 12.80 -14.52
CA HIS A 102 -0.21 12.65 -13.54
C HIS A 102 -0.63 13.03 -12.12
N GLU A 103 -1.82 13.65 -11.94
CA GLU A 103 -2.37 14.07 -10.64
C GLU A 103 -3.61 13.28 -10.28
N THR A 104 -4.48 12.99 -11.26
CA THR A 104 -5.73 12.27 -11.06
C THR A 104 -6.13 11.51 -12.33
N PHE A 105 -6.91 10.46 -12.16
CA PHE A 105 -7.44 9.62 -13.25
C PHE A 105 -8.93 9.86 -13.51
N PHE A 106 -9.56 10.80 -12.83
CA PHE A 106 -10.97 11.14 -12.98
C PHE A 106 -11.19 12.65 -12.99
N LEU A 107 -12.29 13.06 -13.58
CA LEU A 107 -12.71 14.45 -13.67
C LEU A 107 -14.22 14.53 -13.37
N PRO A 108 -14.67 15.14 -12.27
CA PRO A 108 -16.09 15.43 -12.05
C PRO A 108 -16.63 16.34 -13.13
N ILE A 109 -17.83 16.09 -13.64
CA ILE A 109 -18.51 16.95 -14.61
C ILE A 109 -19.67 17.67 -13.93
N LEU A 110 -19.69 19.00 -14.01
CA LEU A 110 -20.63 19.86 -13.33
C LEU A 110 -21.58 20.58 -14.30
N ASN A 111 -22.81 20.79 -13.87
CA ASN A 111 -23.75 21.67 -14.55
C ASN A 111 -23.53 23.15 -14.15
N LYS A 112 -24.33 24.06 -14.72
CA LYS A 112 -24.29 25.50 -14.45
C LYS A 112 -24.52 25.85 -12.95
N ASN A 113 -25.16 24.98 -12.19
CA ASN A 113 -25.42 25.15 -10.76
C ASN A 113 -24.32 24.55 -9.89
N MET A 114 -23.19 24.13 -10.47
CA MET A 114 -22.09 23.44 -9.78
C MET A 114 -22.47 22.07 -9.19
N GLN A 115 -23.55 21.47 -9.70
CA GLN A 115 -23.97 20.13 -9.27
C GLN A 115 -23.27 19.07 -10.11
N VAL A 116 -22.85 17.98 -9.46
CA VAL A 116 -22.25 16.83 -10.14
C VAL A 116 -23.32 16.13 -10.98
N ILE A 117 -23.09 16.01 -12.26
CA ILE A 117 -24.00 15.36 -13.21
C ILE A 117 -23.37 14.12 -13.86
N ASP A 118 -22.03 14.02 -13.83
CA ASP A 118 -21.28 12.86 -14.35
C ASP A 118 -19.85 12.85 -13.81
N ALA A 119 -19.09 11.83 -14.16
CA ALA A 119 -17.65 11.76 -13.96
C ALA A 119 -16.99 11.17 -15.20
N LEU A 120 -15.94 11.81 -15.69
CA LEU A 120 -15.10 11.30 -16.76
C LEU A 120 -13.93 10.55 -16.13
N VAL A 121 -13.66 9.33 -16.57
CA VAL A 121 -12.59 8.47 -16.04
C VAL A 121 -11.65 8.11 -17.17
N SER A 122 -10.36 8.22 -16.92
CA SER A 122 -9.35 7.78 -17.88
C SER A 122 -9.09 6.29 -17.71
N ASP A 123 -8.97 5.58 -18.82
CA ASP A 123 -8.45 4.21 -18.79
C ASP A 123 -6.97 4.26 -18.39
N SER A 124 -6.67 3.79 -17.17
CA SER A 124 -5.35 3.85 -16.55
C SER A 124 -4.29 2.95 -17.18
N SER A 125 -4.58 2.32 -18.31
CA SER A 125 -3.61 1.55 -19.08
C SER A 125 -2.36 2.36 -19.52
N TYR A 126 -2.43 3.70 -19.40
CA TYR A 126 -1.34 4.61 -19.77
C TYR A 126 -0.21 4.78 -18.74
N LEU A 127 -0.44 4.44 -17.50
CA LEU A 127 0.66 4.37 -16.53
C LEU A 127 1.29 2.99 -16.70
N ASN A 128 2.57 2.95 -17.06
CA ASN A 128 3.36 1.70 -17.15
C ASN A 128 3.37 1.04 -15.76
N LYS A 129 2.32 0.24 -15.47
CA LYS A 129 2.00 -0.26 -14.13
C LYS A 129 2.55 -1.64 -13.87
N ASN A 130 3.31 -2.19 -14.80
CA ASN A 130 3.92 -3.49 -14.66
C ASN A 130 4.94 -3.47 -13.54
N ILE A 131 4.73 -4.31 -12.54
CA ILE A 131 5.63 -4.44 -11.39
C ILE A 131 6.11 -5.88 -11.25
N SER A 132 7.37 -6.04 -10.89
CA SER A 132 7.89 -7.31 -10.41
C SER A 132 7.80 -7.36 -8.90
N VAL A 133 7.50 -8.53 -8.34
CA VAL A 133 7.44 -8.75 -6.90
C VAL A 133 8.66 -9.54 -6.47
N LEU A 134 9.28 -9.13 -5.36
CA LEU A 134 10.27 -9.90 -4.61
C LEU A 134 9.66 -10.31 -3.27
N LEU A 135 9.34 -11.60 -3.13
CA LEU A 135 8.86 -12.20 -1.91
C LEU A 135 10.05 -12.70 -1.09
N MET A 136 10.23 -12.13 0.11
CA MET A 136 11.34 -12.44 1.01
C MET A 136 10.99 -13.67 1.86
N ALA A 137 11.49 -14.85 1.50
CA ALA A 137 11.20 -16.12 2.17
C ALA A 137 12.46 -16.87 2.64
N GLY A 138 13.65 -16.26 2.57
CA GLY A 138 14.95 -16.88 2.93
C GLY A 138 15.26 -16.92 4.43
N GLY A 139 14.44 -16.32 5.30
CA GLY A 139 14.72 -16.23 6.73
C GLY A 139 14.63 -17.56 7.48
N PHE A 140 15.52 -17.78 8.47
CA PHE A 140 15.56 -18.99 9.31
C PHE A 140 14.37 -19.15 10.28
N GLY A 141 13.68 -18.07 10.61
CA GLY A 141 12.60 -18.11 11.60
C GLY A 141 13.05 -18.48 13.02
N LYS A 142 14.28 -18.13 13.43
CA LYS A 142 14.90 -18.56 14.70
C LYS A 142 14.04 -18.31 15.94
N ARG A 143 13.24 -17.23 15.96
CA ARG A 143 12.34 -16.87 17.07
C ARG A 143 11.20 -17.86 17.28
N LEU A 144 10.84 -18.64 16.27
CA LEU A 144 9.81 -19.70 16.34
C LEU A 144 10.35 -21.04 16.86
N GLY A 145 11.66 -21.12 17.18
CA GLY A 145 12.27 -22.25 17.85
C GLY A 145 12.06 -23.59 17.12
N ASN A 146 11.52 -24.58 17.84
CA ASN A 146 11.34 -25.93 17.31
C ASN A 146 10.37 -26.01 16.11
N LEU A 147 9.47 -25.05 15.93
CA LEU A 147 8.50 -25.03 14.83
C LEU A 147 9.19 -24.90 13.45
N THR A 148 10.35 -24.26 13.40
CA THR A 148 11.09 -24.03 12.16
C THR A 148 12.21 -25.05 11.90
N LYS A 149 12.39 -26.07 12.77
CA LYS A 149 13.45 -27.06 12.63
C LYS A 149 13.32 -27.91 11.34
N ASN A 150 12.10 -28.32 10.99
CA ASN A 150 11.82 -29.18 9.83
C ASN A 150 10.82 -28.54 8.84
N THR A 151 10.34 -27.35 9.13
CA THR A 151 9.37 -26.62 8.29
C THR A 151 9.85 -25.19 8.14
N PRO A 152 10.06 -24.66 6.93
CA PRO A 152 10.45 -23.28 6.76
C PRO A 152 9.33 -22.35 7.31
N LYS A 153 9.72 -21.25 7.96
CA LYS A 153 8.80 -20.30 8.60
C LYS A 153 7.56 -19.96 7.73
N PRO A 154 7.70 -19.67 6.43
CA PRO A 154 6.55 -19.34 5.59
C PRO A 154 5.51 -20.47 5.44
N LEU A 155 5.89 -21.72 5.67
CA LEU A 155 4.99 -22.90 5.59
C LEU A 155 4.36 -23.29 6.93
N ILE A 156 4.68 -22.61 8.04
CA ILE A 156 3.98 -22.80 9.30
C ILE A 156 2.53 -22.41 9.09
N LYS A 157 1.61 -23.16 9.72
CA LYS A 157 0.17 -22.95 9.55
C LYS A 157 -0.39 -22.14 10.72
N LYS A 158 -1.18 -21.11 10.37
CA LYS A 158 -2.09 -20.42 11.28
C LYS A 158 -3.51 -20.67 10.82
N ASN A 159 -4.38 -21.16 11.69
CA ASN A 159 -5.76 -21.54 11.36
C ASN A 159 -5.87 -22.49 10.14
N GLY A 160 -4.95 -23.45 10.03
CA GLY A 160 -4.95 -24.46 8.97
C GLY A 160 -4.34 -24.02 7.63
N LYS A 161 -4.04 -22.73 7.43
CA LYS A 161 -3.47 -22.15 6.21
C LYS A 161 -1.99 -21.80 6.42
N ALA A 162 -1.12 -22.12 5.44
CA ALA A 162 0.28 -21.70 5.51
C ALA A 162 0.37 -20.16 5.49
N ILE A 163 1.27 -19.59 6.30
CA ILE A 163 1.40 -18.13 6.43
C ILE A 163 1.64 -17.47 5.07
N ILE A 164 2.55 -18.04 4.27
CA ILE A 164 2.89 -17.52 2.93
C ILE A 164 1.66 -17.43 2.01
N ASP A 165 0.66 -18.29 2.19
CA ASP A 165 -0.53 -18.31 1.33
C ASP A 165 -1.32 -17.01 1.40
N ASN A 166 -1.28 -16.30 2.54
CA ASN A 166 -1.92 -14.99 2.66
C ASN A 166 -1.26 -13.97 1.72
N VAL A 167 0.07 -13.95 1.70
CA VAL A 167 0.84 -13.06 0.84
C VAL A 167 0.71 -13.47 -0.63
N LEU A 168 0.79 -14.76 -0.95
CA LEU A 168 0.62 -15.25 -2.32
C LEU A 168 -0.77 -14.93 -2.87
N ASP A 169 -1.81 -14.96 -2.03
CA ASP A 169 -3.18 -14.62 -2.44
C ASP A 169 -3.32 -13.14 -2.80
N ILE A 170 -2.76 -12.21 -2.01
CA ILE A 170 -2.81 -10.78 -2.34
C ILE A 170 -1.97 -10.45 -3.57
N ILE A 171 -0.81 -11.09 -3.74
CA ILE A 171 0.02 -10.94 -4.95
C ILE A 171 -0.75 -11.44 -6.18
N ASN A 172 -1.40 -12.59 -6.11
CA ASN A 172 -2.15 -13.17 -7.24
C ASN A 172 -3.42 -12.39 -7.59
N LYS A 173 -4.00 -11.63 -6.62
CA LYS A 173 -5.11 -10.71 -6.85
C LYS A 173 -4.67 -9.40 -7.53
N CYS A 174 -3.42 -8.99 -7.37
CA CYS A 174 -2.90 -7.76 -7.97
C CYS A 174 -2.76 -7.93 -9.49
N ASN A 175 -3.43 -7.06 -10.25
CA ASN A 175 -3.43 -7.15 -11.73
C ASN A 175 -2.18 -6.54 -12.37
N LEU A 176 -1.35 -5.85 -11.59
CA LEU A 176 -0.16 -5.14 -12.04
C LEU A 176 1.09 -6.02 -11.99
N VAL A 177 1.02 -7.18 -11.34
CA VAL A 177 2.15 -8.10 -11.20
C VAL A 177 2.41 -8.83 -12.50
N THR A 178 3.64 -8.74 -12.99
CA THR A 178 4.10 -9.41 -14.22
C THR A 178 5.07 -10.54 -13.96
N LYS A 179 5.73 -10.56 -12.79
CA LYS A 179 6.69 -11.60 -12.41
C LYS A 179 6.83 -11.65 -10.90
N LEU A 180 6.96 -12.86 -10.36
CA LEU A 180 7.24 -13.11 -8.96
C LEU A 180 8.64 -13.71 -8.80
N TYR A 181 9.49 -13.05 -8.04
CA TYR A 181 10.75 -13.57 -7.53
C TYR A 181 10.54 -14.01 -6.08
N ILE A 182 11.06 -15.17 -5.71
CA ILE A 182 11.01 -15.68 -4.34
C ILE A 182 12.42 -15.91 -3.86
N SER A 183 12.87 -15.14 -2.89
CA SER A 183 14.15 -15.37 -2.24
C SER A 183 14.03 -16.58 -1.32
N THR A 184 14.98 -17.50 -1.40
CA THR A 184 14.97 -18.76 -0.65
C THR A 184 16.37 -19.07 -0.15
N HIS A 185 16.45 -19.71 1.03
CA HIS A 185 17.70 -20.21 1.59
C HIS A 185 17.45 -21.58 2.24
N TYR A 186 17.09 -21.62 3.51
CA TYR A 186 16.87 -22.83 4.30
C TYR A 186 15.60 -23.58 3.87
N LEU A 187 15.70 -24.92 3.69
CA LEU A 187 14.60 -25.81 3.28
C LEU A 187 13.87 -25.35 2.00
N SER A 188 14.62 -24.80 1.05
CA SER A 188 14.07 -24.21 -0.18
C SER A 188 13.25 -25.19 -1.02
N SER A 189 13.55 -26.51 -0.99
CA SER A 189 12.81 -27.53 -1.71
C SER A 189 11.35 -27.63 -1.28
N LEU A 190 11.08 -27.64 0.04
CA LEU A 190 9.72 -27.70 0.59
C LEU A 190 8.91 -26.45 0.19
N LEU A 191 9.54 -25.27 0.26
CA LEU A 191 8.89 -24.01 -0.16
C LEU A 191 8.57 -24.03 -1.65
N LYS A 192 9.50 -24.49 -2.50
CA LYS A 192 9.29 -24.59 -3.95
C LYS A 192 8.17 -25.57 -4.29
N GLU A 193 8.11 -26.73 -3.65
CA GLU A 193 7.04 -27.71 -3.84
C GLU A 193 5.68 -27.10 -3.51
N HIS A 194 5.55 -26.46 -2.35
CA HIS A 194 4.31 -25.81 -1.92
C HIS A 194 3.87 -24.72 -2.90
N VAL A 195 4.77 -23.83 -3.29
CA VAL A 195 4.44 -22.73 -4.21
C VAL A 195 4.07 -23.27 -5.60
N ASN A 196 4.81 -24.26 -6.11
CA ASN A 196 4.55 -24.85 -7.43
C ASN A 196 3.24 -25.66 -7.50
N SER A 197 2.66 -26.06 -6.36
CA SER A 197 1.33 -26.67 -6.31
C SER A 197 0.19 -25.69 -6.57
N ARG A 198 0.47 -24.38 -6.63
CA ARG A 198 -0.52 -23.30 -6.81
C ARG A 198 -0.50 -22.77 -8.24
N ILE A 199 -1.58 -22.13 -8.65
CA ILE A 199 -1.73 -21.52 -9.98
C ILE A 199 -1.54 -19.99 -9.87
N PHE A 200 -0.63 -19.44 -10.68
CA PHE A 200 -0.37 -18.02 -10.78
C PHE A 200 -0.58 -17.52 -12.20
N LYS A 201 -0.92 -16.23 -12.31
CA LYS A 201 -1.13 -15.55 -13.62
C LYS A 201 0.18 -15.07 -14.26
N PHE A 202 1.31 -15.22 -13.58
CA PHE A 202 2.61 -14.70 -13.95
C PHE A 202 3.71 -15.75 -13.68
N PRO A 203 4.87 -15.68 -14.34
CA PRO A 203 5.98 -16.57 -14.11
C PRO A 203 6.62 -16.34 -12.74
N ILE A 204 7.15 -17.44 -12.16
CA ILE A 204 7.87 -17.46 -10.89
C ILE A 204 9.34 -17.75 -11.15
N LYS A 205 10.25 -17.03 -10.48
CA LYS A 205 11.68 -17.31 -10.44
C LYS A 205 12.16 -17.38 -8.99
N TYR A 206 12.84 -18.44 -8.63
CA TYR A 206 13.46 -18.58 -7.32
C TYR A 206 14.87 -17.99 -7.33
N LEU A 207 15.19 -17.20 -6.31
CA LEU A 207 16.52 -16.66 -6.04
C LEU A 207 17.06 -17.39 -4.82
N TYR A 208 18.13 -18.14 -5.00
CA TYR A 208 18.76 -18.83 -3.91
C TYR A 208 19.85 -17.95 -3.30
N GLU A 209 19.82 -17.81 -1.98
CA GLU A 209 20.83 -17.12 -1.20
C GLU A 209 21.78 -18.17 -0.62
N ASP A 210 23.06 -18.17 -1.02
CA ASP A 210 24.07 -19.09 -0.46
C ASP A 210 24.30 -18.79 1.03
N THR A 211 24.28 -17.52 1.38
CA THR A 211 24.24 -17.00 2.75
C THR A 211 23.08 -16.03 2.90
N PRO A 212 22.47 -15.90 4.10
CA PRO A 212 21.40 -14.94 4.31
C PRO A 212 21.86 -13.50 4.04
N LEU A 213 21.22 -12.85 3.09
CA LEU A 213 21.58 -11.47 2.66
C LEU A 213 20.83 -10.37 3.40
N GLY A 214 20.05 -10.72 4.44
CA GLY A 214 19.19 -9.77 5.15
C GLY A 214 17.88 -9.49 4.39
N THR A 215 17.11 -8.54 4.89
CA THR A 215 15.77 -8.25 4.35
C THR A 215 15.78 -7.38 3.08
N ALA A 216 16.94 -6.97 2.58
CA ALA A 216 17.08 -6.19 1.34
C ALA A 216 18.15 -6.74 0.38
N GLY A 217 19.10 -7.53 0.85
CA GLY A 217 20.26 -7.93 0.02
C GLY A 217 19.89 -8.80 -1.19
N SER A 218 18.84 -9.62 -1.10
CA SER A 218 18.36 -10.41 -2.24
C SER A 218 17.84 -9.57 -3.42
N LEU A 219 17.58 -8.25 -3.24
CA LEU A 219 17.35 -7.32 -4.35
C LEU A 219 18.54 -7.29 -5.33
N SER A 220 19.76 -7.49 -4.84
CA SER A 220 20.97 -7.50 -5.68
C SER A 220 21.01 -8.69 -6.64
N LEU A 221 20.30 -9.79 -6.32
CA LEU A 221 20.22 -11.00 -7.14
C LEU A 221 19.21 -10.91 -8.30
N LEU A 222 18.41 -9.83 -8.33
CA LEU A 222 17.42 -9.64 -9.39
C LEU A 222 18.09 -9.38 -10.75
N ASP A 223 17.46 -9.86 -11.82
CA ASP A 223 17.95 -9.70 -13.19
C ASP A 223 18.25 -8.23 -13.52
N ASN A 224 19.34 -7.97 -14.23
CA ASN A 224 19.72 -6.63 -14.67
C ASN A 224 18.70 -5.99 -15.64
N LYS A 225 17.84 -6.80 -16.28
CA LYS A 225 16.74 -6.32 -17.15
C LYS A 225 15.63 -5.57 -16.40
N LEU A 226 15.61 -5.63 -15.04
CA LEU A 226 14.66 -4.89 -14.19
C LEU A 226 15.12 -3.45 -13.87
N LYS A 227 16.11 -2.93 -14.60
CA LYS A 227 16.66 -1.58 -14.35
C LYS A 227 15.68 -0.43 -14.59
N GLU A 228 14.53 -0.70 -15.20
CA GLU A 228 13.57 0.35 -15.60
C GLU A 228 12.22 0.28 -14.86
N ASN A 229 11.95 -0.79 -14.09
CA ASN A 229 10.67 -1.01 -13.45
C ASN A 229 10.77 -0.96 -11.91
N ASN A 230 9.73 -0.44 -11.28
CA ASN A 230 9.56 -0.50 -9.83
C ASN A 230 9.47 -1.97 -9.38
N ILE A 231 9.89 -2.23 -8.14
CA ILE A 231 9.89 -3.55 -7.52
C ILE A 231 9.05 -3.46 -6.24
N LEU A 232 8.07 -4.35 -6.11
CA LEU A 232 7.35 -4.56 -4.86
C LEU A 232 8.12 -5.62 -4.05
N VAL A 233 8.63 -5.23 -2.89
CA VAL A 233 9.26 -6.14 -1.93
C VAL A 233 8.28 -6.43 -0.82
N ILE A 234 8.08 -7.70 -0.48
CA ILE A 234 7.13 -8.11 0.54
C ILE A 234 7.67 -9.29 1.36
N ASN A 235 7.51 -9.23 2.67
CA ASN A 235 7.87 -10.32 3.57
C ASN A 235 6.88 -11.48 3.46
N ALA A 236 7.36 -12.72 3.57
CA ALA A 236 6.55 -13.93 3.40
C ALA A 236 5.75 -14.33 4.66
N ASP A 237 5.93 -13.64 5.77
CA ASP A 237 5.38 -13.96 7.09
C ASP A 237 4.24 -13.04 7.53
N LEU A 238 3.63 -12.33 6.58
CA LEU A 238 2.57 -11.38 6.82
C LEU A 238 1.17 -11.98 6.65
N ILE A 239 0.25 -11.52 7.47
CA ILE A 239 -1.19 -11.72 7.29
C ILE A 239 -1.81 -10.34 7.09
N THR A 240 -2.34 -10.07 5.90
CA THR A 240 -2.93 -8.77 5.58
C THR A 240 -3.90 -8.87 4.40
N ASN A 241 -4.83 -7.93 4.34
CA ASN A 241 -5.79 -7.78 3.25
C ASN A 241 -5.54 -6.51 2.43
N ILE A 242 -4.32 -5.94 2.50
CA ILE A 242 -3.94 -4.75 1.74
C ILE A 242 -4.22 -4.92 0.23
N ASP A 243 -4.73 -3.88 -0.41
CA ASP A 243 -4.79 -3.82 -1.87
C ASP A 243 -3.45 -3.29 -2.42
N LEU A 244 -2.67 -4.18 -3.02
CA LEU A 244 -1.37 -3.84 -3.61
C LEU A 244 -1.49 -2.89 -4.81
N ASN A 245 -2.65 -2.86 -5.51
CA ASN A 245 -2.85 -1.89 -6.60
C ASN A 245 -2.88 -0.47 -6.03
N ASN A 246 -3.56 -0.23 -4.90
CA ASN A 246 -3.61 1.08 -4.24
C ASN A 246 -2.23 1.54 -3.76
N LEU A 247 -1.41 0.65 -3.22
CA LEU A 247 -0.04 0.95 -2.81
C LEU A 247 0.83 1.37 -4.01
N ILE A 248 0.73 0.63 -5.12
CA ILE A 248 1.49 0.89 -6.34
C ILE A 248 1.02 2.22 -6.99
N ASP A 249 -0.29 2.45 -7.04
CA ASP A 249 -0.85 3.70 -7.54
C ASP A 249 -0.42 4.90 -6.69
N TYR A 250 -0.47 4.77 -5.36
CA TYR A 250 0.03 5.79 -4.44
C TYR A 250 1.51 6.11 -4.68
N HIS A 251 2.36 5.09 -4.82
CA HIS A 251 3.78 5.25 -5.12
C HIS A 251 4.00 6.06 -6.41
N ASN A 252 3.29 5.71 -7.49
CA ASN A 252 3.43 6.34 -8.80
C ASN A 252 2.92 7.79 -8.79
N ILE A 253 1.75 8.05 -8.20
CA ILE A 253 1.14 9.39 -8.10
C ILE A 253 2.01 10.32 -7.25
N SER A 254 2.53 9.81 -6.14
CA SER A 254 3.40 10.58 -5.24
C SER A 254 4.81 10.78 -5.80
N LYS A 255 5.16 10.14 -6.93
CA LYS A 255 6.49 10.18 -7.56
C LYS A 255 7.62 9.83 -6.58
N ASN A 256 7.35 8.89 -5.69
CA ASN A 256 8.34 8.43 -4.72
C ASN A 256 9.40 7.56 -5.39
N ASP A 257 10.61 7.56 -4.85
CA ASP A 257 11.64 6.56 -5.15
C ASP A 257 11.48 5.31 -4.28
N ALA A 258 10.95 5.49 -3.07
CA ALA A 258 10.48 4.38 -2.23
C ALA A 258 9.14 4.72 -1.57
N THR A 259 8.27 3.73 -1.39
CA THR A 259 7.07 3.83 -0.56
C THR A 259 7.08 2.69 0.43
N ILE A 260 7.01 3.01 1.71
CA ILE A 260 7.00 2.08 2.84
C ILE A 260 5.56 1.92 3.30
N ALA A 261 4.99 0.72 3.22
CA ALA A 261 3.74 0.45 3.90
C ALA A 261 3.97 0.42 5.41
N VAL A 262 3.12 1.10 6.17
CA VAL A 262 3.23 1.20 7.63
C VAL A 262 1.90 0.81 8.28
N ALA A 263 1.97 0.07 9.37
CA ALA A 263 0.81 -0.29 10.18
C ALA A 263 0.84 0.45 11.52
N GLU A 264 -0.33 0.80 12.04
CA GLU A 264 -0.42 1.37 13.38
C GLU A 264 -0.20 0.26 14.42
N TYR A 265 0.73 0.50 15.32
CA TYR A 265 1.04 -0.38 16.43
C TYR A 265 0.82 0.35 17.74
N THR A 266 0.00 -0.25 18.63
CA THR A 266 -0.29 0.29 19.96
C THR A 266 0.59 -0.40 21.00
N TYR A 267 1.44 0.36 21.65
CA TYR A 267 2.25 -0.08 22.78
C TYR A 267 1.60 0.39 24.10
N LYS A 268 1.20 -0.56 24.94
CA LYS A 268 0.61 -0.28 26.25
C LYS A 268 1.69 -0.13 27.29
N ILE A 269 1.80 1.04 27.92
CA ILE A 269 2.67 1.23 29.06
C ILE A 269 1.90 0.80 30.33
N PRO A 270 2.34 -0.22 31.08
CA PRO A 270 1.58 -0.72 32.22
C PRO A 270 1.75 0.12 33.50
N TYR A 271 2.27 1.36 33.37
CA TYR A 271 2.58 2.29 34.45
C TYR A 271 2.03 3.68 34.16
N GLY A 272 1.91 4.52 35.19
CA GLY A 272 1.68 5.95 35.06
C GLY A 272 2.90 6.63 34.38
N VAL A 273 2.68 7.37 33.30
CA VAL A 273 3.72 8.14 32.61
C VAL A 273 3.65 9.58 33.07
N ILE A 274 4.79 10.12 33.49
CA ILE A 274 4.92 11.50 33.97
C ILE A 274 5.47 12.37 32.84
N GLU A 275 4.72 13.41 32.49
CA GLU A 275 5.20 14.48 31.64
C GLU A 275 5.80 15.59 32.50
N TYR A 276 6.97 16.09 32.09
CA TYR A 276 7.69 17.15 32.81
C TYR A 276 8.38 18.12 31.85
N SER A 277 8.58 19.36 32.28
CA SER A 277 9.28 20.40 31.53
C SER A 277 10.81 20.14 31.50
N SER A 278 11.51 20.84 30.63
CA SER A 278 12.99 20.81 30.60
C SER A 278 13.64 21.27 31.93
N SER A 279 12.91 22.02 32.76
CA SER A 279 13.33 22.43 34.11
C SER A 279 13.02 21.39 35.20
N GLY A 280 12.43 20.25 34.87
CA GLY A 280 12.04 19.19 35.81
C GLY A 280 10.71 19.45 36.54
N SER A 281 9.92 20.45 36.14
CA SER A 281 8.61 20.70 36.73
C SER A 281 7.59 19.72 36.20
N PHE A 282 6.77 19.15 37.09
CA PHE A 282 5.65 18.25 36.75
C PHE A 282 4.63 18.98 35.89
N LEU A 283 4.15 18.31 34.82
CA LEU A 283 3.10 18.79 33.93
C LEU A 283 1.85 17.92 34.04
N GLU A 284 1.96 16.61 33.86
CA GLU A 284 0.84 15.68 33.84
C GLU A 284 1.26 14.27 34.26
N LEU A 285 0.31 13.50 34.81
CA LEU A 285 0.44 12.05 35.03
C LEU A 285 -0.67 11.34 34.26
N ILE A 286 -0.29 10.53 33.28
CA ILE A 286 -1.21 9.77 32.44
C ILE A 286 -1.13 8.30 32.85
N GLU A 287 -2.21 7.76 33.42
CA GLU A 287 -2.24 6.36 33.90
C GLU A 287 -2.37 5.40 32.72
N LYS A 288 -1.39 4.48 32.58
CA LYS A 288 -1.36 3.38 31.60
C LYS A 288 -1.69 3.80 30.17
N PRO A 289 -0.98 4.80 29.61
CA PRO A 289 -1.32 5.32 28.29
C PRO A 289 -1.04 4.30 27.20
N ASP A 290 -1.88 4.34 26.17
CA ASP A 290 -1.62 3.67 24.90
C ASP A 290 -0.77 4.59 24.00
N ILE A 291 0.41 4.13 23.57
CA ILE A 291 1.28 4.85 22.66
C ILE A 291 1.12 4.26 21.25
N ASN A 292 0.56 5.03 20.34
CA ASN A 292 0.41 4.63 18.96
C ASN A 292 1.62 5.08 18.13
N LYS A 293 2.19 4.16 17.36
CA LYS A 293 3.29 4.42 16.43
C LYS A 293 3.04 3.69 15.11
N PHE A 294 3.44 4.31 14.00
CA PHE A 294 3.54 3.58 12.76
C PHE A 294 4.82 2.76 12.71
N VAL A 295 4.68 1.48 12.42
CA VAL A 295 5.78 0.53 12.21
C VAL A 295 5.83 0.10 10.75
N ALA A 296 7.03 -0.26 10.26
CA ALA A 296 7.18 -0.78 8.90
C ALA A 296 6.44 -2.12 8.78
N ALA A 297 5.53 -2.21 7.81
CA ALA A 297 4.65 -3.37 7.64
C ALA A 297 5.28 -4.52 6.83
N GLY A 298 6.56 -4.43 6.47
CA GLY A 298 7.24 -5.47 5.67
C GLY A 298 6.84 -5.47 4.19
N ILE A 299 6.28 -4.36 3.68
CA ILE A 299 5.87 -4.19 2.29
C ILE A 299 6.42 -2.86 1.78
N TYR A 300 7.11 -2.90 0.63
CA TYR A 300 7.81 -1.75 0.08
C TYR A 300 7.66 -1.71 -1.44
N VAL A 301 7.45 -0.53 -2.01
CA VAL A 301 7.62 -0.29 -3.46
C VAL A 301 8.89 0.51 -3.64
N LEU A 302 9.82 0.01 -4.42
CA LEU A 302 11.14 0.59 -4.64
C LEU A 302 11.35 0.89 -6.12
N SER A 303 11.82 2.10 -6.45
CA SER A 303 12.28 2.43 -7.80
C SER A 303 13.62 1.72 -8.11
N PRO A 304 13.99 1.60 -9.39
CA PRO A 304 15.27 1.01 -9.80
C PRO A 304 16.50 1.68 -9.16
N LYS A 305 16.39 2.95 -8.74
CA LYS A 305 17.45 3.67 -8.06
C LYS A 305 17.89 3.00 -6.76
N PHE A 306 16.97 2.37 -6.02
CA PHE A 306 17.30 1.63 -4.81
C PHE A 306 18.14 0.39 -5.09
N LYS A 307 17.86 -0.34 -6.19
CA LYS A 307 18.69 -1.47 -6.61
C LYS A 307 20.13 -1.01 -6.94
N SER A 308 20.29 0.14 -7.54
CA SER A 308 21.61 0.68 -7.88
C SER A 308 22.48 1.11 -6.68
N LEU A 309 21.86 1.21 -5.49
CA LEU A 309 22.57 1.46 -4.23
C LEU A 309 23.21 0.21 -3.62
N LEU A 310 22.94 -0.98 -4.18
CA LEU A 310 23.41 -2.25 -3.64
C LEU A 310 24.56 -2.81 -4.47
N SER A 311 25.55 -3.35 -3.77
CA SER A 311 26.56 -4.25 -4.36
C SER A 311 25.97 -5.64 -4.51
N LEU A 312 26.54 -6.46 -5.42
CA LEU A 312 26.10 -7.86 -5.59
C LEU A 312 26.33 -8.64 -4.28
N GLU A 313 25.33 -9.40 -3.86
CA GLU A 313 25.37 -10.22 -2.63
C GLU A 313 25.69 -9.45 -1.35
N GLU A 314 25.41 -8.17 -1.33
CA GLU A 314 25.56 -7.36 -0.12
C GLU A 314 24.59 -7.81 0.98
N VAL A 315 25.13 -8.05 2.18
CA VAL A 315 24.29 -8.35 3.37
C VAL A 315 23.78 -7.03 3.94
N ILE A 316 22.50 -6.75 3.78
CA ILE A 316 21.87 -5.51 4.23
C ILE A 316 20.40 -5.71 4.57
N ASP A 317 19.94 -5.04 5.63
CA ASP A 317 18.52 -5.01 5.97
C ASP A 317 17.78 -3.83 5.33
N MET A 318 16.47 -3.96 5.17
CA MET A 318 15.64 -2.95 4.51
C MET A 318 15.73 -1.56 5.19
N PRO A 319 15.72 -1.44 6.54
CA PRO A 319 15.89 -0.15 7.18
C PRO A 319 17.18 0.57 6.77
N ASP A 320 18.29 -0.17 6.65
CA ASP A 320 19.57 0.39 6.26
C ASP A 320 19.59 0.83 4.80
N LEU A 321 18.97 0.03 3.91
CA LEU A 321 18.81 0.40 2.50
C LEU A 321 17.94 1.67 2.35
N ILE A 322 16.82 1.76 3.06
CA ILE A 322 15.96 2.95 3.07
C ILE A 322 16.73 4.18 3.57
N ASN A 323 17.46 4.05 4.68
CA ASN A 323 18.29 5.13 5.21
C ASN A 323 19.41 5.53 4.24
N ARG A 324 20.01 4.57 3.52
CA ARG A 324 20.97 4.84 2.44
C ARG A 324 20.31 5.62 1.30
N GLY A 325 19.11 5.25 0.87
CA GLY A 325 18.33 6.01 -0.12
C GLY A 325 18.08 7.45 0.32
N ARG A 326 17.68 7.67 1.57
CA ARG A 326 17.49 9.01 2.14
C ARG A 326 18.77 9.85 2.10
N LYS A 327 19.92 9.26 2.47
CA LYS A 327 21.23 9.93 2.40
C LYS A 327 21.63 10.31 0.97
N ASN A 328 21.10 9.60 -0.04
CA ASN A 328 21.27 9.89 -1.46
C ASN A 328 20.16 10.79 -2.04
N ASN A 329 19.40 11.49 -1.19
CA ASN A 329 18.32 12.41 -1.57
C ASN A 329 17.18 11.76 -2.39
N LEU A 330 16.94 10.46 -2.23
CA LEU A 330 15.80 9.80 -2.86
C LEU A 330 14.51 10.15 -2.13
N ALA A 331 13.42 10.33 -2.89
CA ALA A 331 12.10 10.63 -2.36
C ALA A 331 11.48 9.39 -1.71
N ILE A 332 11.24 9.44 -0.41
CA ILE A 332 10.68 8.33 0.36
C ILE A 332 9.35 8.74 0.98
N GLY A 333 8.29 8.03 0.63
CA GLY A 333 6.95 8.21 1.19
C GLY A 333 6.53 7.05 2.08
N VAL A 334 5.45 7.27 2.84
CA VAL A 334 4.84 6.24 3.68
C VAL A 334 3.38 6.04 3.28
N PHE A 335 2.92 4.79 3.35
CA PHE A 335 1.56 4.37 2.99
C PHE A 335 0.94 3.66 4.20
N PRO A 336 0.09 4.31 5.00
CA PRO A 336 -0.54 3.68 6.15
C PRO A 336 -1.53 2.60 5.71
N ILE A 337 -1.37 1.40 6.27
CA ILE A 337 -2.31 0.30 6.17
C ILE A 337 -3.34 0.50 7.29
N TYR A 338 -4.62 0.48 6.94
CA TYR A 338 -5.73 0.46 7.88
C TYR A 338 -6.53 -0.84 7.78
N GLU A 339 -6.16 -1.67 6.81
CA GLU A 339 -6.62 -3.04 6.67
C GLU A 339 -5.98 -3.90 7.77
N GLU A 340 -6.55 -5.08 7.99
CA GLU A 340 -5.95 -6.07 8.90
C GLU A 340 -4.49 -6.34 8.51
N TRP A 341 -3.59 -6.26 9.50
CA TRP A 341 -2.18 -6.54 9.33
C TRP A 341 -1.60 -7.17 10.58
N SER A 342 -0.82 -8.22 10.42
CA SER A 342 0.03 -8.80 11.46
C SER A 342 1.27 -9.45 10.85
N ASP A 343 2.37 -9.38 11.58
CA ASP A 343 3.61 -10.12 11.31
C ASP A 343 3.66 -11.32 12.25
N ILE A 344 3.95 -12.51 11.72
CA ILE A 344 4.12 -13.72 12.53
C ILE A 344 5.61 -13.84 12.89
N GLY A 345 6.00 -13.14 13.94
CA GLY A 345 7.40 -13.09 14.42
C GLY A 345 7.74 -14.10 15.51
N SER A 346 6.77 -14.48 16.33
CA SER A 346 6.93 -15.30 17.54
C SER A 346 5.85 -16.40 17.65
N PRO A 347 6.00 -17.41 18.53
CA PRO A 347 4.97 -18.43 18.75
C PRO A 347 3.65 -17.87 19.25
N GLU A 348 3.65 -16.74 19.97
CA GLU A 348 2.44 -16.09 20.48
C GLU A 348 1.59 -15.48 19.34
N ASP A 349 2.18 -15.25 18.18
CA ASP A 349 1.48 -14.69 17.00
C ASP A 349 0.70 -15.78 16.23
N LEU A 350 0.89 -17.08 16.55
CA LEU A 350 0.20 -18.20 15.92
C LEU A 350 -1.13 -18.50 16.62
#